data_71119ad1254aa54799af9fee65b99658
#
_entry.id   71119ad1254aa54799af9fee65b99658
#
_cell.length_a   1.000
_cell.length_b   1.000
_cell.length_c   1.000
_cell.angle_alpha   90.00
_cell.angle_beta   90.00
_cell.angle_gamma   90.00
#
_symmetry.space_group_name_H-M   'P 1'
#
loop_
_entity.id
_entity.type
_entity.pdbx_description
1 polymer ?
#
loop_
_entity_poly.entity_id
_entity_poly.type
_entity_poly.pdbx_seq_one_letter_code
_entity_poly.pdbx_strand_id
1 'polypeptide(L)'
;AREALLAAQCPGRRRIAGEARQRFGAVHVLDPFEVSGHPSACYNPLDRLTPDSLDLGEDAASLTEALVMDPPGQVTEAHWNEEAKAILGGLIMFCVCHEDRDRRSLATVREYLTLPPEKLRALLELMQDSDAAGGLIARSANRFLGKADREAASVLSNAQRHTHFLDSPRIARCLARSDFAFADLRHRITSVFLVLPPNRMDAYSRWLRLLVSQALQDIARDAERPQSASEGRSERLKTPALFLLDEFAALGRLEAVERAMGLMAGYGLQLWPILQDMSQLKDLYGERAGTFIANAGVQQVFGVNDFETAKWLSQMMGQETAGFQTDSFKPGDGPSFSN
;
A
#
# COMPACT_ATOMS: atom_id res chain seq x y z
N ALA A 1 -10.50 11.93 17.64
CA ALA A 1 -10.05 11.03 16.60
C ALA A 1 -9.30 11.85 15.56
N ARG A 2 -8.01 11.59 15.41
CA ARG A 2 -7.09 12.23 14.49
C ARG A 2 -6.74 11.17 13.47
N GLU A 3 -7.21 11.31 12.24
CA GLU A 3 -7.27 10.25 11.27
C GLU A 3 -6.47 10.62 10.03
N ALA A 4 -5.58 9.71 9.59
CA ALA A 4 -5.16 9.65 8.22
C ALA A 4 -6.19 8.80 7.48
N LEU A 5 -6.93 9.38 6.54
CA LEU A 5 -7.99 8.69 5.83
C LEU A 5 -7.52 8.33 4.42
N LEU A 6 -7.39 7.04 4.17
CA LEU A 6 -7.29 6.47 2.84
C LEU A 6 -8.69 5.97 2.44
N ALA A 7 -9.47 6.80 1.72
CA ALA A 7 -10.81 6.42 1.28
C ALA A 7 -10.86 6.36 -0.24
N ALA A 8 -11.19 5.21 -0.77
CA ALA A 8 -11.68 5.04 -2.11
C ALA A 8 -13.21 4.88 -2.06
N GLN A 9 -13.94 5.58 -2.87
CA GLN A 9 -15.34 5.47 -3.28
C GLN A 9 -16.29 6.63 -2.95
N CYS A 10 -17.18 6.88 -3.88
CA CYS A 10 -18.28 7.86 -3.98
C CYS A 10 -17.90 9.36 -4.04
N PRO A 11 -18.04 10.02 -5.20
CA PRO A 11 -17.62 11.43 -5.39
C PRO A 11 -18.27 12.45 -4.45
N GLY A 12 -19.55 12.29 -4.11
CA GLY A 12 -20.27 13.24 -3.26
C GLY A 12 -19.87 13.21 -1.77
N ARG A 13 -19.59 12.05 -1.22
CA ARG A 13 -19.19 11.92 0.20
C ARG A 13 -17.78 12.43 0.48
N ARG A 14 -16.88 12.35 -0.51
CA ARG A 14 -15.49 12.77 -0.42
C ARG A 14 -15.32 14.27 -0.25
N ARG A 15 -16.09 15.05 -0.99
CA ARG A 15 -16.08 16.52 -0.89
C ARG A 15 -16.47 16.95 0.52
N ILE A 16 -17.55 16.39 1.08
CA ILE A 16 -18.03 16.70 2.42
C ILE A 16 -17.00 16.30 3.49
N ALA A 17 -16.37 15.13 3.37
CA ALA A 17 -15.34 14.68 4.30
C ALA A 17 -14.10 15.58 4.27
N GLY A 18 -13.60 15.95 3.08
CA GLY A 18 -12.47 16.86 2.92
C GLY A 18 -12.74 18.23 3.51
N GLU A 19 -13.87 18.85 3.19
CA GLU A 19 -14.28 20.15 3.73
C GLU A 19 -14.46 20.11 5.27
N ALA A 20 -15.05 19.04 5.81
CA ALA A 20 -15.20 18.87 7.25
C ALA A 20 -13.85 18.73 7.97
N ARG A 21 -12.90 18.02 7.35
CA ARG A 21 -11.56 17.80 7.94
C ARG A 21 -10.67 19.04 7.91
N GLN A 22 -10.82 19.94 6.93
CA GLN A 22 -10.10 21.22 6.87
C GLN A 22 -10.26 22.07 8.12
N ARG A 23 -11.34 21.91 8.88
CA ARG A 23 -11.58 22.59 10.16
C ARG A 23 -10.65 22.14 11.27
N PHE A 24 -10.03 20.97 11.14
CA PHE A 24 -9.20 20.36 12.18
C PHE A 24 -7.71 20.39 11.86
N GLY A 25 -7.32 20.48 10.60
CA GLY A 25 -5.92 20.46 10.20
C GLY A 25 -5.71 20.47 8.69
N ALA A 26 -4.49 20.16 8.26
CA ALA A 26 -4.14 20.10 6.87
C ALA A 26 -4.85 18.94 6.16
N VAL A 27 -5.28 19.16 4.92
CA VAL A 27 -5.93 18.15 4.08
C VAL A 27 -5.23 18.10 2.73
N HIS A 28 -4.76 16.92 2.37
CA HIS A 28 -4.15 16.64 1.07
C HIS A 28 -5.00 15.60 0.34
N VAL A 29 -5.42 15.91 -0.87
CA VAL A 29 -6.24 15.04 -1.70
C VAL A 29 -5.43 14.66 -2.92
N LEU A 30 -4.99 13.41 -3.03
CA LEU A 30 -4.34 12.89 -4.21
C LEU A 30 -5.42 12.30 -5.13
N ASP A 31 -5.80 13.05 -6.14
CA ASP A 31 -6.89 12.74 -7.08
C ASP A 31 -6.43 12.95 -8.52
N PRO A 32 -5.67 12.00 -9.08
CA PRO A 32 -5.15 12.15 -10.45
C PRO A 32 -6.24 12.25 -11.51
N PHE A 33 -7.48 11.84 -11.21
CA PHE A 33 -8.62 11.87 -12.14
C PHE A 33 -9.59 13.03 -11.91
N GLU A 34 -9.33 13.89 -10.91
CA GLU A 34 -10.10 15.11 -10.64
C GLU A 34 -11.60 14.87 -10.36
N VAL A 35 -11.90 13.72 -9.72
CA VAL A 35 -13.28 13.32 -9.41
C VAL A 35 -13.79 13.87 -8.08
N SER A 36 -12.91 14.36 -7.22
CA SER A 36 -13.25 14.93 -5.91
C SER A 36 -13.70 16.39 -5.97
N GLY A 37 -13.34 17.10 -7.07
CA GLY A 37 -13.54 18.53 -7.21
C GLY A 37 -12.54 19.39 -6.41
N HIS A 38 -11.53 18.78 -5.77
CA HIS A 38 -10.42 19.45 -5.12
C HIS A 38 -9.18 19.45 -6.02
N PRO A 39 -8.32 20.48 -5.93
CA PRO A 39 -7.00 20.42 -6.57
C PRO A 39 -6.23 19.20 -6.07
N SER A 40 -5.65 18.41 -7.00
CA SER A 40 -4.87 17.25 -6.60
C SER A 40 -3.54 17.65 -5.98
N ALA A 41 -3.28 17.17 -4.76
CA ALA A 41 -1.95 17.16 -4.19
C ALA A 41 -1.07 16.13 -4.91
N CYS A 42 0.24 16.31 -4.75
CA CYS A 42 1.26 15.41 -5.31
C CYS A 42 2.09 14.78 -4.19
N TYR A 43 2.59 13.58 -4.47
CA TYR A 43 3.57 12.91 -3.62
C TYR A 43 4.52 12.08 -4.48
N ASN A 44 5.80 12.45 -4.47
CA ASN A 44 6.86 11.75 -5.18
C ASN A 44 7.59 10.78 -4.22
N PRO A 45 7.47 9.47 -4.42
CA PRO A 45 8.15 8.49 -3.57
C PRO A 45 9.67 8.63 -3.54
N LEU A 46 10.27 9.21 -4.59
CA LEU A 46 11.73 9.38 -4.68
C LEU A 46 12.26 10.57 -3.87
N ASP A 47 11.40 11.54 -3.49
CA ASP A 47 11.83 12.72 -2.73
C ASP A 47 12.38 12.40 -1.34
N ARG A 48 12.03 11.24 -0.79
CA ARG A 48 12.54 10.75 0.49
C ARG A 48 13.87 10.02 0.39
N LEU A 49 14.28 9.61 -0.80
CA LEU A 49 15.53 8.90 -1.04
C LEU A 49 16.67 9.91 -1.13
N THR A 50 17.71 9.65 -0.33
CA THR A 50 18.90 10.52 -0.28
C THR A 50 20.07 9.80 -0.95
N PRO A 51 20.74 10.38 -1.95
CA PRO A 51 21.83 9.74 -2.67
C PRO A 51 22.95 9.18 -1.78
N ASP A 52 23.27 9.92 -0.70
CA ASP A 52 24.38 9.58 0.21
C ASP A 52 23.93 8.73 1.41
N SER A 53 22.67 8.28 1.46
CA SER A 53 22.15 7.44 2.53
C SER A 53 22.64 6.02 2.40
N LEU A 54 23.06 5.43 3.52
CA LEU A 54 23.35 4.00 3.60
C LEU A 54 22.12 3.13 3.36
N ASP A 55 20.92 3.68 3.60
CA ASP A 55 19.63 2.98 3.43
C ASP A 55 19.07 3.07 2.00
N LEU A 56 19.79 3.71 1.06
CA LEU A 56 19.28 3.94 -0.29
C LEU A 56 18.90 2.64 -1.00
N GLY A 57 19.71 1.58 -0.81
CA GLY A 57 19.44 0.27 -1.40
C GLY A 57 18.17 -0.37 -0.88
N GLU A 58 17.99 -0.36 0.44
CA GLU A 58 16.83 -0.90 1.13
C GLU A 58 15.56 -0.10 0.80
N ASP A 59 15.68 1.22 0.69
CA ASP A 59 14.58 2.09 0.29
C ASP A 59 14.12 1.86 -1.14
N ALA A 60 15.07 1.71 -2.07
CA ALA A 60 14.77 1.35 -3.44
C ALA A 60 14.13 -0.05 -3.53
N ALA A 61 14.64 -1.03 -2.77
CA ALA A 61 14.07 -2.36 -2.70
C ALA A 61 12.61 -2.32 -2.19
N SER A 62 12.34 -1.55 -1.14
CA SER A 62 10.99 -1.37 -0.62
C SER A 62 10.01 -0.75 -1.61
N LEU A 63 10.47 0.18 -2.46
CA LEU A 63 9.68 0.72 -3.56
C LEU A 63 9.36 -0.36 -4.60
N THR A 64 10.35 -1.20 -4.96
CA THR A 64 10.14 -2.26 -5.94
C THR A 64 9.15 -3.32 -5.45
N GLU A 65 9.14 -3.65 -4.15
CA GLU A 65 8.15 -4.53 -3.53
C GLU A 65 6.71 -3.98 -3.64
N ALA A 66 6.56 -2.66 -3.54
CA ALA A 66 5.26 -2.02 -3.72
C ALA A 66 4.81 -2.01 -5.19
N LEU A 67 5.76 -1.88 -6.13
CA LEU A 67 5.48 -1.79 -7.58
C LEU A 67 5.21 -3.17 -8.19
N VAL A 68 6.01 -4.19 -7.83
CA VAL A 68 5.91 -5.54 -8.38
C VAL A 68 4.93 -6.35 -7.53
N MET A 69 3.87 -6.84 -8.17
CA MET A 69 2.87 -7.67 -7.51
C MET A 69 3.13 -9.15 -7.80
N ASP A 70 3.15 -9.95 -6.74
CA ASP A 70 3.18 -11.40 -6.82
C ASP A 70 1.75 -11.95 -6.68
N PRO A 71 1.13 -12.49 -7.75
CA PRO A 71 -0.17 -13.11 -7.62
C PRO A 71 -0.09 -14.35 -6.72
N PRO A 72 -1.05 -14.57 -5.81
CA PRO A 72 -1.05 -15.75 -4.97
C PRO A 72 -1.03 -17.04 -5.80
N GLY A 73 -0.12 -17.97 -5.47
CA GLY A 73 -0.08 -19.31 -6.07
C GLY A 73 0.68 -19.45 -7.40
N GLN A 74 1.24 -18.38 -7.97
CA GLN A 74 2.01 -18.45 -9.21
C GLN A 74 3.53 -18.52 -8.95
N VAL A 75 4.02 -19.67 -8.58
CA VAL A 75 5.46 -19.92 -8.31
C VAL A 75 6.34 -19.69 -9.55
N THR A 76 5.81 -19.89 -10.74
CA THR A 76 6.54 -19.75 -12.01
C THR A 76 6.90 -18.31 -12.37
N GLU A 77 6.18 -17.31 -11.87
CA GLU A 77 6.47 -15.90 -12.09
C GLU A 77 7.44 -15.30 -11.06
N ALA A 78 7.67 -15.98 -9.93
CA ALA A 78 8.48 -15.46 -8.82
C ALA A 78 9.89 -15.06 -9.29
N HIS A 79 10.55 -15.90 -10.11
CA HIS A 79 11.87 -15.60 -10.67
C HIS A 79 11.87 -14.30 -11.49
N TRP A 80 10.91 -14.14 -12.39
CA TRP A 80 10.81 -12.96 -13.25
C TRP A 80 10.49 -11.70 -12.46
N ASN A 81 9.70 -11.82 -11.39
CA ASN A 81 9.37 -10.72 -10.51
C ASN A 81 10.60 -10.27 -9.71
N GLU A 82 11.40 -11.20 -9.17
CA GLU A 82 12.64 -10.87 -8.47
C GLU A 82 13.66 -10.20 -9.40
N GLU A 83 13.78 -10.66 -10.64
CA GLU A 83 14.66 -10.02 -11.62
C GLU A 83 14.14 -8.63 -12.04
N ALA A 84 12.82 -8.46 -12.15
CA ALA A 84 12.21 -7.16 -12.41
C ALA A 84 12.43 -6.18 -11.25
N LYS A 85 12.32 -6.63 -10.00
CA LYS A 85 12.65 -5.82 -8.81
C LYS A 85 14.11 -5.39 -8.82
N ALA A 86 15.01 -6.29 -9.17
CA ALA A 86 16.45 -6.01 -9.20
C ALA A 86 16.81 -4.90 -10.21
N ILE A 87 16.30 -4.97 -11.46
CA ILE A 87 16.56 -3.91 -12.44
C ILE A 87 15.85 -2.60 -12.08
N LEU A 88 14.61 -2.66 -11.59
CA LEU A 88 13.86 -1.49 -11.13
C LEU A 88 14.58 -0.77 -9.98
N GLY A 89 15.08 -1.51 -9.00
CA GLY A 89 15.85 -0.96 -7.89
C GLY A 89 17.11 -0.24 -8.35
N GLY A 90 17.85 -0.85 -9.31
CA GLY A 90 19.02 -0.21 -9.93
C GLY A 90 18.68 1.08 -10.67
N LEU A 91 17.61 1.09 -11.46
CA LEU A 91 17.16 2.28 -12.19
C LEU A 91 16.64 3.38 -11.25
N ILE A 92 15.95 3.02 -10.14
CA ILE A 92 15.53 3.96 -9.11
C ILE A 92 16.74 4.63 -8.46
N MET A 93 17.73 3.83 -8.01
CA MET A 93 18.94 4.36 -7.40
C MET A 93 19.71 5.24 -8.37
N PHE A 94 19.83 4.83 -9.66
CA PHE A 94 20.48 5.64 -10.69
C PHE A 94 19.74 6.97 -10.89
N CYS A 95 18.43 6.96 -10.99
CA CYS A 95 17.61 8.16 -11.10
C CYS A 95 17.82 9.13 -9.91
N VAL A 96 17.87 8.59 -8.69
CA VAL A 96 18.07 9.39 -7.48
C VAL A 96 19.47 10.00 -7.42
N CYS A 97 20.50 9.27 -7.83
CA CYS A 97 21.88 9.69 -7.71
C CYS A 97 22.36 10.58 -8.88
N HIS A 98 21.84 10.42 -10.08
CA HIS A 98 22.40 11.02 -11.29
C HIS A 98 21.47 12.02 -12.00
N GLU A 99 20.16 11.98 -11.74
CA GLU A 99 19.26 12.98 -12.33
C GLU A 99 19.15 14.25 -11.50
N ASP A 100 18.84 15.36 -12.15
CA ASP A 100 18.47 16.59 -11.51
C ASP A 100 17.16 16.45 -10.72
N ARG A 101 16.97 17.25 -9.69
CA ARG A 101 15.86 17.11 -8.75
C ARG A 101 14.47 17.11 -9.40
N ASP A 102 14.28 17.88 -10.44
CA ASP A 102 13.03 17.96 -11.21
C ASP A 102 12.78 16.73 -12.10
N ARG A 103 13.82 15.95 -12.37
CA ARG A 103 13.76 14.69 -13.11
C ARG A 103 13.68 13.47 -12.21
N ARG A 104 13.95 13.59 -10.92
CA ARG A 104 13.91 12.48 -9.96
C ARG A 104 12.48 12.04 -9.70
N SER A 105 11.95 11.16 -10.57
CA SER A 105 10.59 10.67 -10.45
C SER A 105 10.45 9.24 -11.00
N LEU A 106 9.38 8.54 -10.59
CA LEU A 106 9.07 7.23 -11.18
C LEU A 106 8.70 7.33 -12.67
N ALA A 107 8.27 8.50 -13.15
CA ALA A 107 8.06 8.72 -14.58
C ALA A 107 9.38 8.63 -15.35
N THR A 108 10.47 9.20 -14.83
CA THR A 108 11.81 9.07 -15.39
C THR A 108 12.30 7.62 -15.39
N VAL A 109 12.06 6.89 -14.30
CA VAL A 109 12.37 5.45 -14.25
C VAL A 109 11.58 4.68 -15.32
N ARG A 110 10.31 5.06 -15.56
CA ARG A 110 9.50 4.48 -16.64
C ARG A 110 10.06 4.81 -18.03
N GLU A 111 10.51 6.03 -18.24
CA GLU A 111 11.19 6.42 -19.49
C GLU A 111 12.41 5.52 -19.74
N TYR A 112 13.24 5.25 -18.75
CA TYR A 112 14.39 4.36 -18.87
C TYR A 112 13.99 2.96 -19.34
N LEU A 113 12.95 2.37 -18.73
CA LEU A 113 12.46 1.04 -19.08
C LEU A 113 11.89 0.95 -20.49
N THR A 114 11.49 2.07 -21.08
CA THR A 114 10.86 2.13 -22.41
C THR A 114 11.78 2.70 -23.49
N LEU A 115 13.06 2.90 -23.17
CA LEU A 115 14.06 3.29 -24.15
C LEU A 115 14.21 2.25 -25.27
N PRO A 116 14.52 2.68 -26.49
CA PRO A 116 14.96 1.77 -27.53
C PRO A 116 16.15 0.91 -27.05
N PRO A 117 16.30 -0.34 -27.53
CA PRO A 117 17.30 -1.28 -27.01
C PRO A 117 18.72 -0.73 -26.94
N GLU A 118 19.14 0.00 -27.99
CA GLU A 118 20.48 0.60 -28.05
C GLU A 118 20.67 1.68 -26.96
N LYS A 119 19.66 2.52 -26.74
CA LYS A 119 19.71 3.56 -25.69
C LYS A 119 19.63 2.98 -24.28
N LEU A 120 18.84 1.93 -24.09
CA LEU A 120 18.80 1.21 -22.83
C LEU A 120 20.16 0.59 -22.51
N ARG A 121 20.81 -0.02 -23.52
CA ARG A 121 22.15 -0.58 -23.36
C ARG A 121 23.17 0.48 -22.96
N ALA A 122 23.17 1.63 -23.63
CA ALA A 122 24.05 2.76 -23.28
C ALA A 122 23.80 3.27 -21.85
N LEU A 123 22.52 3.34 -21.42
CA LEU A 123 22.19 3.69 -20.04
C LEU A 123 22.76 2.66 -19.04
N LEU A 124 22.62 1.36 -19.33
CA LEU A 124 23.14 0.30 -18.46
C LEU A 124 24.66 0.32 -18.38
N GLU A 125 25.34 0.66 -19.47
CA GLU A 125 26.80 0.87 -19.50
C GLU A 125 27.21 2.07 -18.63
N LEU A 126 26.48 3.18 -18.67
CA LEU A 126 26.68 4.30 -17.72
C LEU A 126 26.46 3.89 -16.26
N MET A 127 25.47 3.03 -16.02
CA MET A 127 25.21 2.50 -14.66
C MET A 127 26.36 1.61 -14.17
N GLN A 128 27.05 0.87 -15.06
CA GLN A 128 28.20 0.04 -14.69
C GLN A 128 29.39 0.88 -14.16
N ASP A 129 29.54 2.10 -14.64
CA ASP A 129 30.61 3.02 -14.27
C ASP A 129 30.27 3.84 -13.01
N SER A 130 29.10 3.61 -12.39
CA SER A 130 28.65 4.38 -11.21
C SER A 130 29.14 3.78 -9.90
N ASP A 131 29.88 4.57 -9.11
CA ASP A 131 30.29 4.24 -7.74
C ASP A 131 29.20 4.51 -6.71
N ALA A 132 28.16 5.26 -7.10
CA ALA A 132 27.09 5.69 -6.18
C ALA A 132 26.36 4.51 -5.55
N ALA A 133 25.69 4.77 -4.43
CA ALA A 133 25.00 3.76 -3.63
C ALA A 133 25.88 2.56 -3.27
N GLY A 134 27.19 2.79 -3.00
CA GLY A 134 28.13 1.71 -2.66
C GLY A 134 28.30 0.67 -3.76
N GLY A 135 28.16 1.07 -5.05
CA GLY A 135 28.28 0.21 -6.22
C GLY A 135 27.05 -0.68 -6.48
N LEU A 136 25.92 -0.47 -5.78
CA LEU A 136 24.69 -1.23 -6.01
C LEU A 136 24.12 -0.98 -7.40
N ILE A 137 24.27 0.24 -7.93
CA ILE A 137 23.85 0.62 -9.29
C ILE A 137 24.60 -0.23 -10.32
N ALA A 138 25.94 -0.26 -10.24
CA ALA A 138 26.79 -1.04 -11.14
C ALA A 138 26.45 -2.54 -11.07
N ARG A 139 26.25 -3.08 -9.86
CA ARG A 139 25.86 -4.49 -9.66
C ARG A 139 24.54 -4.84 -10.30
N SER A 140 23.54 -3.93 -10.23
CA SER A 140 22.24 -4.13 -10.88
C SER A 140 22.38 -4.16 -12.41
N ALA A 141 23.14 -3.23 -12.98
CA ALA A 141 23.42 -3.19 -14.43
C ALA A 141 24.16 -4.46 -14.89
N ASN A 142 25.21 -4.87 -14.18
CA ASN A 142 25.96 -6.10 -14.47
C ASN A 142 25.09 -7.35 -14.44
N ARG A 143 24.18 -7.44 -13.44
CA ARG A 143 23.22 -8.56 -13.33
C ARG A 143 22.30 -8.63 -14.54
N PHE A 144 21.84 -7.49 -15.06
CA PHE A 144 20.96 -7.45 -16.22
C PHE A 144 21.73 -7.72 -17.52
N LEU A 145 22.88 -7.08 -17.74
CA LEU A 145 23.70 -7.23 -18.95
C LEU A 145 24.33 -8.62 -19.08
N GLY A 146 24.53 -9.33 -17.96
CA GLY A 146 25.01 -10.71 -17.95
C GLY A 146 23.97 -11.76 -18.36
N LYS A 147 22.71 -11.36 -18.61
CA LYS A 147 21.66 -12.28 -19.03
C LYS A 147 21.72 -12.56 -20.53
N ALA A 148 21.25 -13.76 -20.92
CA ALA A 148 20.98 -14.05 -22.32
C ALA A 148 19.86 -13.14 -22.86
N ASP A 149 19.92 -12.77 -24.14
CA ASP A 149 18.98 -11.82 -24.75
C ASP A 149 17.51 -12.15 -24.51
N ARG A 150 17.15 -13.43 -24.57
CA ARG A 150 15.78 -13.89 -24.33
C ARG A 150 15.34 -13.69 -22.87
N GLU A 151 16.24 -13.93 -21.94
CA GLU A 151 15.99 -13.72 -20.51
C GLU A 151 15.88 -12.22 -20.22
N ALA A 152 16.81 -11.41 -20.71
CA ALA A 152 16.79 -9.96 -20.56
C ALA A 152 15.49 -9.35 -21.08
N ALA A 153 15.03 -9.79 -22.27
CA ALA A 153 13.75 -9.35 -22.84
C ALA A 153 12.55 -9.71 -21.95
N SER A 154 12.55 -10.90 -21.35
CA SER A 154 11.47 -11.35 -20.45
C SER A 154 11.46 -10.54 -19.15
N VAL A 155 12.62 -10.28 -18.56
CA VAL A 155 12.77 -9.43 -17.35
C VAL A 155 12.30 -8.00 -17.64
N LEU A 156 12.74 -7.43 -18.76
CA LEU A 156 12.34 -6.08 -19.16
C LEU A 156 10.83 -5.98 -19.38
N SER A 157 10.24 -6.93 -20.11
CA SER A 157 8.79 -6.99 -20.34
C SER A 157 8.02 -7.10 -19.02
N ASN A 158 8.53 -7.87 -18.07
CA ASN A 158 7.92 -7.98 -16.76
C ASN A 158 8.01 -6.67 -15.96
N ALA A 159 9.16 -6.01 -15.92
CA ALA A 159 9.33 -4.70 -15.28
C ALA A 159 8.43 -3.64 -15.92
N GLN A 160 8.31 -3.63 -17.25
CA GLN A 160 7.40 -2.76 -17.99
C GLN A 160 5.93 -3.01 -17.64
N ARG A 161 5.52 -4.27 -17.52
CA ARG A 161 4.15 -4.66 -17.11
C ARG A 161 3.79 -4.09 -15.73
N HIS A 162 4.68 -4.19 -14.78
CA HIS A 162 4.44 -3.72 -13.42
C HIS A 162 4.44 -2.19 -13.29
N THR A 163 5.09 -1.49 -14.19
CA THR A 163 5.19 -0.02 -14.20
C THR A 163 4.29 0.67 -15.23
N HIS A 164 3.46 -0.09 -15.96
CA HIS A 164 2.63 0.45 -17.04
C HIS A 164 1.67 1.58 -16.60
N PHE A 165 1.20 1.56 -15.35
CA PHE A 165 0.33 2.61 -14.82
C PHE A 165 1.00 4.00 -14.81
N LEU A 166 2.33 4.07 -14.85
CA LEU A 166 3.12 5.30 -14.93
C LEU A 166 3.06 5.97 -16.32
N ASP A 167 2.59 5.27 -17.34
CA ASP A 167 2.36 5.84 -18.68
C ASP A 167 1.21 6.86 -18.67
N SER A 168 0.38 6.87 -17.63
CA SER A 168 -0.67 7.87 -17.48
C SER A 168 -0.07 9.24 -17.11
N PRO A 169 -0.25 10.28 -17.95
CA PRO A 169 0.23 11.62 -17.62
C PRO A 169 -0.38 12.19 -16.32
N ARG A 170 -1.59 11.74 -15.95
CA ARG A 170 -2.25 12.13 -14.71
C ARG A 170 -1.55 11.55 -13.49
N ILE A 171 -1.20 10.28 -13.54
CA ILE A 171 -0.43 9.59 -12.48
C ILE A 171 0.98 10.16 -12.41
N ALA A 172 1.68 10.31 -13.55
CA ALA A 172 3.02 10.88 -13.59
C ALA A 172 3.06 12.28 -12.94
N ARG A 173 2.10 13.16 -13.25
CA ARG A 173 1.98 14.48 -12.64
C ARG A 173 1.75 14.41 -11.13
N CYS A 174 0.92 13.49 -10.65
CA CYS A 174 0.65 13.31 -9.23
C CYS A 174 1.88 12.78 -8.45
N LEU A 175 2.80 12.10 -9.14
CA LEU A 175 4.03 11.54 -8.58
C LEU A 175 5.29 12.38 -8.87
N ALA A 176 5.16 13.59 -9.44
CA ALA A 176 6.30 14.38 -9.88
C ALA A 176 7.00 15.17 -8.77
N ARG A 177 6.29 15.52 -7.69
CA ARG A 177 6.80 16.30 -6.55
C ARG A 177 6.03 15.94 -5.29
N SER A 178 6.49 16.39 -4.13
CA SER A 178 5.78 16.21 -2.87
C SER A 178 5.28 17.52 -2.31
N ASP A 179 3.98 17.62 -2.04
CA ASP A 179 3.35 18.76 -1.37
C ASP A 179 3.27 18.54 0.17
N PHE A 180 3.55 17.33 0.64
CA PHE A 180 3.53 16.91 2.05
C PHE A 180 4.43 15.68 2.27
N ALA A 181 4.66 15.32 3.53
CA ALA A 181 5.30 14.05 3.91
C ALA A 181 4.33 13.18 4.74
N PHE A 182 4.29 11.88 4.52
CA PHE A 182 3.45 10.98 5.34
C PHE A 182 3.86 10.97 6.82
N ALA A 183 5.12 11.19 7.12
CA ALA A 183 5.61 11.36 8.50
C ALA A 183 4.91 12.51 9.25
N ASP A 184 4.38 13.53 8.55
CA ASP A 184 3.64 14.63 9.14
C ASP A 184 2.38 14.19 9.90
N LEU A 185 1.80 13.04 9.51
CA LEU A 185 0.65 12.44 10.20
C LEU A 185 0.92 12.14 11.69
N ARG A 186 2.18 12.02 12.09
CA ARG A 186 2.58 11.78 13.48
C ARG A 186 2.81 13.07 14.28
N HIS A 187 3.02 14.18 13.62
CA HIS A 187 3.43 15.44 14.23
C HIS A 187 2.34 16.50 14.23
N ARG A 188 1.42 16.44 13.28
CA ARG A 188 0.34 17.43 13.14
C ARG A 188 -0.96 16.78 12.67
N ILE A 189 -2.07 17.46 12.95
CA ILE A 189 -3.38 17.00 12.48
C ILE A 189 -3.40 17.16 10.97
N THR A 190 -3.32 16.03 10.28
CA THR A 190 -3.29 15.97 8.82
C THR A 190 -4.22 14.86 8.34
N SER A 191 -4.91 15.09 7.25
CA SER A 191 -5.71 14.07 6.55
C SER A 191 -5.22 13.94 5.12
N VAL A 192 -4.97 12.72 4.69
CA VAL A 192 -4.57 12.39 3.32
C VAL A 192 -5.65 11.50 2.69
N PHE A 193 -6.18 11.91 1.55
CA PHE A 193 -7.16 11.16 0.78
C PHE A 193 -6.51 10.67 -0.50
N LEU A 194 -6.55 9.36 -0.74
CA LEU A 194 -6.18 8.75 -2.02
C LEU A 194 -7.46 8.43 -2.78
N VAL A 195 -7.64 9.03 -3.96
CA VAL A 195 -8.90 9.01 -4.67
C VAL A 195 -8.72 8.38 -6.05
N LEU A 196 -9.40 7.24 -6.28
CA LEU A 196 -9.56 6.64 -7.60
C LEU A 196 -11.04 6.43 -7.92
N PRO A 197 -11.47 6.69 -9.17
CA PRO A 197 -12.82 6.32 -9.59
C PRO A 197 -12.93 4.78 -9.71
N PRO A 198 -14.10 4.18 -9.39
CA PRO A 198 -14.26 2.72 -9.38
C PRO A 198 -13.89 2.05 -10.72
N ASN A 199 -14.24 2.67 -11.83
CA ASN A 199 -13.92 2.17 -13.18
C ASN A 199 -12.41 2.25 -13.56
N ARG A 200 -11.58 2.79 -12.69
CA ARG A 200 -10.12 2.89 -12.84
C ARG A 200 -9.35 2.08 -11.79
N MET A 201 -10.06 1.46 -10.86
CA MET A 201 -9.46 0.76 -9.73
C MET A 201 -8.50 -0.35 -10.21
N ASP A 202 -8.95 -1.22 -11.11
CA ASP A 202 -8.14 -2.35 -11.60
C ASP A 202 -6.85 -1.88 -12.30
N ALA A 203 -6.94 -0.82 -13.12
CA ALA A 203 -5.79 -0.32 -13.87
C ALA A 203 -4.76 0.41 -12.99
N TYR A 204 -5.22 1.06 -11.90
CA TYR A 204 -4.38 1.94 -11.08
C TYR A 204 -4.27 1.53 -9.61
N SER A 205 -4.69 0.33 -9.23
CA SER A 205 -4.52 -0.22 -7.88
C SER A 205 -3.06 -0.21 -7.42
N ARG A 206 -2.09 -0.37 -8.35
CA ARG A 206 -0.65 -0.27 -8.06
C ARG A 206 -0.24 1.11 -7.55
N TRP A 207 -0.88 2.18 -8.01
CA TRP A 207 -0.66 3.52 -7.49
C TRP A 207 -1.12 3.64 -6.03
N LEU A 208 -2.31 3.12 -5.69
CA LEU A 208 -2.77 3.07 -4.29
C LEU A 208 -1.82 2.23 -3.42
N ARG A 209 -1.48 1.05 -3.88
CA ARG A 209 -0.55 0.13 -3.23
C ARG A 209 0.78 0.79 -2.91
N LEU A 210 1.36 1.49 -3.89
CA LEU A 210 2.60 2.25 -3.74
C LEU A 210 2.50 3.28 -2.62
N LEU A 211 1.45 4.12 -2.65
CA LEU A 211 1.28 5.20 -1.67
C LEU A 211 0.98 4.68 -0.26
N VAL A 212 0.17 3.61 -0.13
CA VAL A 212 -0.07 2.96 1.17
C VAL A 212 1.22 2.39 1.74
N SER A 213 2.00 1.68 0.92
CA SER A 213 3.29 1.12 1.33
C SER A 213 4.26 2.21 1.79
N GLN A 214 4.36 3.31 1.02
CA GLN A 214 5.20 4.45 1.37
C GLN A 214 4.76 5.13 2.67
N ALA A 215 3.45 5.32 2.86
CA ALA A 215 2.92 5.91 4.09
C ALA A 215 3.26 5.06 5.32
N LEU A 216 3.11 3.74 5.24
CA LEU A 216 3.46 2.82 6.32
C LEU A 216 4.97 2.89 6.66
N GLN A 217 5.82 2.90 5.63
CA GLN A 217 7.27 2.97 5.81
C GLN A 217 7.73 4.31 6.38
N ASP A 218 7.21 5.43 5.88
CA ASP A 218 7.59 6.76 6.35
C ASP A 218 7.24 6.95 7.83
N ILE A 219 6.07 6.44 8.25
CA ILE A 219 5.63 6.51 9.63
C ILE A 219 6.46 5.58 10.52
N ALA A 220 6.77 4.36 10.07
CA ALA A 220 7.61 3.44 10.80
C ALA A 220 9.01 4.03 11.02
N ARG A 221 9.64 4.52 9.96
CA ARG A 221 10.95 5.17 10.04
C ARG A 221 10.97 6.39 10.96
N ASP A 222 9.91 7.22 10.91
CA ASP A 222 9.78 8.33 11.84
C ASP A 222 9.65 7.86 13.29
N ALA A 223 8.99 6.71 13.52
CA ALA A 223 8.85 6.13 14.84
C ALA A 223 10.19 5.67 15.45
N GLU A 224 11.06 5.10 14.62
CA GLU A 224 12.36 4.59 15.01
C GLU A 224 13.39 5.69 15.31
N ARG A 225 13.20 6.89 14.73
CA ARG A 225 14.12 8.01 14.99
C ARG A 225 14.05 8.46 16.44
N PRO A 226 15.21 8.66 17.13
CA PRO A 226 15.21 9.23 18.47
C PRO A 226 14.53 10.61 18.49
N GLN A 227 13.75 10.92 19.53
CA GLN A 227 13.11 12.24 19.67
C GLN A 227 14.12 13.39 19.71
N SER A 228 15.34 13.14 20.22
CA SER A 228 16.43 14.12 20.25
C SER A 228 16.98 14.48 18.86
N ALA A 229 16.72 13.66 17.83
CA ALA A 229 17.16 13.92 16.46
C ALA A 229 16.13 14.73 15.64
N SER A 230 15.03 15.14 16.27
CA SER A 230 13.94 15.86 15.61
C SER A 230 14.12 17.39 15.66
N GLU A 231 15.35 17.89 15.45
CA GLU A 231 15.58 19.33 15.32
C GLU A 231 14.68 19.93 14.23
N GLY A 232 13.72 20.76 14.65
CA GLY A 232 12.80 21.46 13.76
C GLY A 232 11.43 20.79 13.51
N ARG A 233 11.16 19.60 14.07
CA ARG A 233 9.81 18.97 14.03
C ARG A 233 9.07 19.16 15.35
N SER A 234 7.74 19.35 15.27
CA SER A 234 6.89 19.40 16.45
C SER A 234 6.88 18.01 17.18
N GLU A 235 6.60 18.04 18.47
CA GLU A 235 6.43 16.84 19.28
C GLU A 235 5.43 15.87 18.62
N ARG A 236 5.71 14.56 18.73
CA ARG A 236 4.81 13.52 18.19
C ARG A 236 3.44 13.58 18.85
N LEU A 237 2.41 13.41 18.05
CA LEU A 237 1.04 13.34 18.55
C LEU A 237 0.85 12.07 19.40
N LYS A 238 0.11 12.20 20.52
CA LYS A 238 -0.22 11.07 21.39
C LYS A 238 -1.22 10.09 20.79
N THR A 239 -1.96 10.53 19.76
CA THR A 239 -2.94 9.70 19.05
C THR A 239 -2.32 9.09 17.81
N PRO A 240 -2.60 7.81 17.54
CA PRO A 240 -2.08 7.14 16.36
C PRO A 240 -2.66 7.72 15.07
N ALA A 241 -1.92 7.55 13.96
CA ALA A 241 -2.43 7.78 12.61
C ALA A 241 -3.34 6.62 12.22
N LEU A 242 -4.58 6.91 11.81
CA LEU A 242 -5.56 5.92 11.37
C LEU A 242 -5.51 5.78 9.85
N PHE A 243 -5.33 4.55 9.37
CA PHE A 243 -5.44 4.16 7.97
C PHE A 243 -6.80 3.49 7.75
N LEU A 244 -7.71 4.19 7.10
CA LEU A 244 -8.99 3.65 6.67
C LEU A 244 -8.84 3.11 5.25
N LEU A 245 -8.80 1.79 5.09
CA LEU A 245 -8.59 1.10 3.81
C LEU A 245 -9.96 0.59 3.31
N ASP A 246 -10.73 1.50 2.72
CA ASP A 246 -12.15 1.28 2.34
C ASP A 246 -12.31 0.17 1.29
N GLU A 247 -11.42 0.07 0.34
CA GLU A 247 -11.41 -1.01 -0.67
C GLU A 247 -10.13 -1.84 -0.49
N PHE A 248 -9.99 -2.46 0.69
CA PHE A 248 -8.76 -3.17 1.05
C PHE A 248 -8.37 -4.25 0.04
N ALA A 249 -9.36 -4.99 -0.49
CA ALA A 249 -9.12 -6.02 -1.48
C ALA A 249 -8.48 -5.50 -2.78
N ALA A 250 -8.75 -4.25 -3.17
CA ALA A 250 -8.16 -3.65 -4.37
C ALA A 250 -6.65 -3.43 -4.28
N LEU A 251 -6.08 -3.39 -3.07
CA LEU A 251 -4.62 -3.29 -2.89
C LEU A 251 -3.90 -4.59 -3.28
N GLY A 252 -4.62 -5.70 -3.44
CA GLY A 252 -4.00 -7.00 -3.60
C GLY A 252 -3.23 -7.43 -2.34
N ARG A 253 -2.45 -8.49 -2.44
CA ARG A 253 -1.58 -8.91 -1.34
C ARG A 253 -0.48 -7.89 -1.13
N LEU A 254 -0.42 -7.28 0.04
CA LEU A 254 0.58 -6.28 0.43
C LEU A 254 1.20 -6.66 1.77
N GLU A 255 2.41 -7.21 1.72
CA GLU A 255 3.12 -7.68 2.93
C GLU A 255 3.38 -6.56 3.94
N ALA A 256 3.55 -5.32 3.48
CA ALA A 256 3.69 -4.15 4.35
C ALA A 256 2.47 -3.98 5.26
N VAL A 257 1.25 -4.21 4.75
CA VAL A 257 0.02 -4.15 5.55
C VAL A 257 -0.10 -5.36 6.48
N GLU A 258 0.24 -6.57 5.99
CA GLU A 258 0.24 -7.77 6.82
C GLU A 258 1.17 -7.61 8.03
N ARG A 259 2.39 -7.13 7.82
CA ARG A 259 3.34 -6.81 8.91
C ARG A 259 2.82 -5.70 9.83
N ALA A 260 2.21 -4.68 9.26
CA ALA A 260 1.67 -3.56 10.01
C ALA A 260 0.55 -3.97 10.96
N MET A 261 -0.32 -4.90 10.58
CA MET A 261 -1.37 -5.45 11.45
C MET A 261 -0.82 -6.13 12.70
N GLY A 262 0.34 -6.77 12.59
CA GLY A 262 0.95 -7.48 13.73
C GLY A 262 1.86 -6.61 14.62
N LEU A 263 2.53 -5.63 14.06
CA LEU A 263 3.67 -4.98 14.71
C LEU A 263 3.51 -3.48 14.94
N MET A 264 2.67 -2.79 14.17
CA MET A 264 2.76 -1.33 14.08
C MET A 264 1.90 -0.54 15.07
N ALA A 265 1.17 -1.18 15.98
CA ALA A 265 0.50 -0.49 17.08
C ALA A 265 1.52 0.32 17.93
N GLY A 266 2.70 -0.24 18.19
CA GLY A 266 3.80 0.43 18.88
C GLY A 266 4.41 1.63 18.12
N TYR A 267 4.24 1.68 16.80
CA TYR A 267 4.72 2.77 15.95
C TYR A 267 3.72 3.93 15.82
N GLY A 268 2.59 3.87 16.53
CA GLY A 268 1.55 4.89 16.48
C GLY A 268 0.70 4.82 15.20
N LEU A 269 0.46 3.61 14.71
CA LEU A 269 -0.40 3.31 13.56
C LEU A 269 -1.61 2.49 14.00
N GLN A 270 -2.76 2.80 13.40
CA GLN A 270 -3.96 1.97 13.44
C GLN A 270 -4.42 1.69 12.02
N LEU A 271 -4.62 0.42 11.71
CA LEU A 271 -5.17 -0.01 10.43
C LEU A 271 -6.64 -0.41 10.60
N TRP A 272 -7.47 0.06 9.70
CA TRP A 272 -8.88 -0.30 9.62
C TRP A 272 -9.19 -0.77 8.19
N PRO A 273 -8.86 -2.03 7.85
CA PRO A 273 -9.22 -2.60 6.57
C PRO A 273 -10.72 -2.90 6.52
N ILE A 274 -11.36 -2.56 5.41
CA ILE A 274 -12.77 -2.81 5.13
C ILE A 274 -12.84 -3.78 3.94
N LEU A 275 -13.61 -4.84 4.13
CA LEU A 275 -13.81 -5.94 3.19
C LEU A 275 -15.30 -6.17 2.99
N GLN A 276 -15.68 -6.71 1.85
CA GLN A 276 -17.08 -7.06 1.57
C GLN A 276 -17.46 -8.40 2.21
N ASP A 277 -16.52 -9.35 2.25
CA ASP A 277 -16.68 -10.67 2.84
C ASP A 277 -15.32 -11.26 3.26
N MET A 278 -15.37 -12.41 3.94
CA MET A 278 -14.18 -13.14 4.39
C MET A 278 -13.45 -13.84 3.26
N SER A 279 -14.11 -14.11 2.14
CA SER A 279 -13.51 -14.77 0.99
C SER A 279 -12.45 -13.88 0.36
N GLN A 280 -12.72 -12.56 0.26
CA GLN A 280 -11.73 -11.59 -0.22
C GLN A 280 -10.42 -11.64 0.57
N LEU A 281 -10.49 -11.76 1.89
CA LEU A 281 -9.30 -11.84 2.74
C LEU A 281 -8.55 -13.17 2.54
N LYS A 282 -9.29 -14.27 2.44
CA LYS A 282 -8.72 -15.61 2.20
C LYS A 282 -8.07 -15.73 0.82
N ASP A 283 -8.70 -15.18 -0.21
CA ASP A 283 -8.17 -15.19 -1.58
C ASP A 283 -6.85 -14.44 -1.69
N LEU A 284 -6.71 -13.33 -0.96
CA LEU A 284 -5.50 -12.50 -0.98
C LEU A 284 -4.37 -13.07 -0.11
N TYR A 285 -4.68 -13.54 1.07
CA TYR A 285 -3.68 -13.90 2.08
C TYR A 285 -3.64 -15.39 2.42
N GLY A 286 -4.54 -16.20 1.86
CA GLY A 286 -4.60 -17.63 2.12
C GLY A 286 -4.74 -17.95 3.61
N GLU A 287 -3.92 -18.85 4.12
CA GLU A 287 -3.89 -19.21 5.54
C GLU A 287 -3.53 -18.04 6.46
N ARG A 288 -2.80 -17.06 5.95
CA ARG A 288 -2.41 -15.86 6.71
C ARG A 288 -3.57 -14.87 6.95
N ALA A 289 -4.73 -15.09 6.32
CA ALA A 289 -5.95 -14.34 6.62
C ALA A 289 -6.29 -14.36 8.12
N GLY A 290 -6.01 -15.48 8.81
CA GLY A 290 -6.17 -15.62 10.25
C GLY A 290 -5.37 -14.61 11.08
N THR A 291 -4.22 -14.16 10.59
CA THR A 291 -3.38 -13.16 11.27
C THR A 291 -4.07 -11.80 11.37
N PHE A 292 -4.80 -11.40 10.33
CA PHE A 292 -5.57 -10.14 10.35
C PHE A 292 -6.65 -10.18 11.42
N ILE A 293 -7.36 -11.28 11.51
CA ILE A 293 -8.46 -11.47 12.47
C ILE A 293 -7.93 -11.55 13.90
N ALA A 294 -6.85 -12.30 14.12
CA ALA A 294 -6.25 -12.47 15.44
C ALA A 294 -5.65 -11.17 16.01
N ASN A 295 -5.12 -10.29 15.13
CA ASN A 295 -4.55 -9.01 15.53
C ASN A 295 -5.58 -7.86 15.54
N ALA A 296 -6.82 -8.08 15.10
CA ALA A 296 -7.86 -7.07 15.13
C ALA A 296 -8.43 -6.95 16.56
N GLY A 297 -8.13 -5.84 17.24
CA GLY A 297 -8.68 -5.53 18.55
C GLY A 297 -10.20 -5.25 18.53
N VAL A 298 -10.74 -4.85 17.37
CA VAL A 298 -12.18 -4.66 17.13
C VAL A 298 -12.50 -5.27 15.76
N GLN A 299 -13.54 -6.09 15.74
CA GLN A 299 -14.11 -6.64 14.52
C GLN A 299 -15.55 -6.14 14.40
N GLN A 300 -15.82 -5.48 13.27
CA GLN A 300 -17.10 -4.85 13.02
C GLN A 300 -17.74 -5.48 11.79
N VAL A 301 -18.91 -6.08 11.95
CA VAL A 301 -19.59 -6.84 10.90
C VAL A 301 -20.95 -6.24 10.64
N PHE A 302 -21.28 -5.98 9.38
CA PHE A 302 -22.55 -5.44 8.94
C PHE A 302 -23.15 -6.27 7.81
N GLY A 303 -24.46 -6.54 7.86
CA GLY A 303 -25.25 -7.02 6.72
C GLY A 303 -24.70 -8.28 6.06
N VAL A 304 -24.35 -9.32 6.84
CA VAL A 304 -23.78 -10.56 6.31
C VAL A 304 -24.78 -11.28 5.41
N ASN A 305 -24.47 -11.39 4.13
CA ASN A 305 -25.26 -12.13 3.13
C ASN A 305 -24.53 -13.38 2.61
N ASP A 306 -23.27 -13.55 2.99
CA ASP A 306 -22.43 -14.67 2.59
C ASP A 306 -22.42 -15.78 3.65
N PHE A 307 -22.61 -17.03 3.22
CA PHE A 307 -22.71 -18.21 4.10
C PHE A 307 -21.42 -18.47 4.88
N GLU A 308 -20.26 -18.32 4.26
CA GLU A 308 -18.97 -18.60 4.93
C GLU A 308 -18.69 -17.56 6.02
N THR A 309 -18.95 -16.29 5.77
CA THR A 309 -18.84 -15.24 6.77
C THR A 309 -19.85 -15.43 7.91
N ALA A 310 -21.09 -15.78 7.59
CA ALA A 310 -22.12 -16.05 8.60
C ALA A 310 -21.75 -17.25 9.47
N LYS A 311 -21.26 -18.33 8.89
CA LYS A 311 -20.81 -19.52 9.58
C LYS A 311 -19.62 -19.24 10.50
N TRP A 312 -18.63 -18.52 9.98
CA TRP A 312 -17.46 -18.11 10.74
C TRP A 312 -17.86 -17.25 11.95
N LEU A 313 -18.73 -16.25 11.76
CA LEU A 313 -19.22 -15.38 12.82
C LEU A 313 -19.98 -16.16 13.89
N SER A 314 -20.85 -17.08 13.48
CA SER A 314 -21.59 -17.97 14.37
C SER A 314 -20.65 -18.83 15.25
N GLN A 315 -19.59 -19.36 14.65
CA GLN A 315 -18.57 -20.13 15.38
C GLN A 315 -17.80 -19.28 16.39
N MET A 316 -17.47 -18.03 16.03
CA MET A 316 -16.80 -17.11 16.93
C MET A 316 -17.66 -16.66 18.12
N MET A 317 -18.95 -16.50 17.91
CA MET A 317 -19.89 -16.11 18.97
C MET A 317 -20.14 -17.23 19.98
N GLY A 318 -19.82 -18.47 19.58
CA GLY A 318 -20.06 -19.65 20.42
C GLY A 318 -21.54 -20.06 20.48
N GLN A 319 -21.86 -20.95 21.40
CA GLN A 319 -23.21 -21.48 21.62
C GLN A 319 -23.65 -21.17 23.03
N GLU A 320 -24.87 -20.69 23.18
CA GLU A 320 -25.52 -20.55 24.46
C GLU A 320 -26.57 -21.65 24.63
N THR A 321 -26.62 -22.24 25.81
CA THR A 321 -27.68 -23.23 26.14
C THR A 321 -28.92 -22.47 26.53
N ALA A 322 -29.92 -22.44 25.65
CA ALA A 322 -31.26 -21.91 25.97
C ALA A 322 -32.12 -23.04 26.52
N GLY A 323 -32.47 -22.93 27.78
CA GLY A 323 -33.54 -23.78 28.38
C GLY A 323 -34.90 -23.26 27.97
N PHE A 324 -35.74 -24.09 27.40
CA PHE A 324 -37.15 -23.74 27.16
C PHE A 324 -38.06 -24.78 27.77
N GLN A 325 -39.15 -24.32 28.36
CA GLN A 325 -40.25 -25.19 28.82
C GLN A 325 -41.24 -25.38 27.68
N THR A 326 -41.52 -26.63 27.34
CA THR A 326 -42.62 -26.99 26.44
C THR A 326 -43.75 -27.57 27.23
N ASP A 327 -44.91 -26.93 27.17
CA ASP A 327 -46.15 -27.53 27.68
C ASP A 327 -46.76 -28.39 26.63
N SER A 328 -46.80 -29.71 26.90
CA SER A 328 -47.50 -30.65 26.02
C SER A 328 -48.90 -30.92 26.55
N PHE A 329 -49.90 -30.50 25.79
CA PHE A 329 -51.30 -30.79 26.06
C PHE A 329 -51.71 -32.12 25.41
N LYS A 330 -52.08 -33.08 26.23
CA LYS A 330 -52.79 -34.29 25.76
C LYS A 330 -54.26 -34.09 26.07
N PRO A 331 -55.19 -34.26 25.11
CA PRO A 331 -56.62 -34.26 25.38
C PRO A 331 -56.97 -35.39 26.33
N GLY A 332 -57.32 -35.08 27.58
CA GLY A 332 -57.73 -36.04 28.61
C GLY A 332 -56.83 -36.17 29.85
N ASP A 333 -55.60 -35.66 29.80
CA ASP A 333 -54.72 -35.63 30.98
C ASP A 333 -54.39 -34.18 31.32
N GLY A 334 -54.25 -33.84 32.62
CA GLY A 334 -53.83 -32.53 33.06
C GLY A 334 -52.42 -32.17 32.53
N PRO A 335 -51.99 -30.86 32.61
CA PRO A 335 -50.73 -30.42 32.06
C PRO A 335 -49.54 -31.18 32.64
N SER A 336 -48.74 -31.82 31.78
CA SER A 336 -47.48 -32.46 32.18
C SER A 336 -46.31 -31.55 31.78
N PHE A 337 -45.47 -31.19 32.75
CA PHE A 337 -44.26 -30.40 32.53
C PHE A 337 -43.07 -31.37 32.34
N SER A 338 -42.32 -31.22 31.28
CA SER A 338 -41.02 -31.88 31.10
C SER A 338 -39.90 -30.82 31.06
N ASN A 339 -38.91 -31.02 31.91
CA ASN A 339 -37.70 -30.17 31.89
C ASN A 339 -36.77 -30.58 30.77
#